data_fe0c136084fd576a5c7f7919cb4aff8c
#
_entry.id   fe0c136084fd576a5c7f7919cb4aff8c
#
_cell.length_a   1.000
_cell.length_b   1.000
_cell.length_c   1.000
_cell.angle_alpha   90.00
_cell.angle_beta   90.00
_cell.angle_gamma   90.00
#
_symmetry.space_group_name_H-M   'P 1'
#
loop_
_entity.id
_entity.type
_entity.pdbx_description
1 polymer ?
#
loop_
_entity_poly.entity_id
_entity_poly.type
_entity_poly.pdbx_seq_one_letter_code
_entity_poly.pdbx_strand_id
1 'polypeptide(L)'
;MRIALLLSGQPRFVKDVAPIILANVIGEYNVDTFCHFWFDDELQSQPYKYGECNKGEWHKQRISADAIDEAIESYHPVELVTEPSKSFTDSAVPFEESLNRYWYGAKEDPDPDNFRRTNINNCLSYFYSLNEVNKLKKVYEYANDFKYDWVVRCRTDSMIHTKIPYEK
;
A
#
# COMPACT_ATOMS: atom_id res chain seq x y z
N MET A 1 12.34 -16.73 15.90
CA MET A 1 11.22 -15.80 15.52
C MET A 1 11.42 -15.38 14.08
N ARG A 2 10.40 -15.56 13.24
CA ARG A 2 10.39 -15.18 11.81
C ARG A 2 9.36 -14.10 11.59
N ILE A 3 9.73 -13.04 10.90
CA ILE A 3 8.88 -11.87 10.69
C ILE A 3 8.74 -11.63 9.19
N ALA A 4 7.51 -11.40 8.74
CA ALA A 4 7.25 -10.94 7.38
C ALA A 4 6.82 -9.47 7.38
N LEU A 5 7.40 -8.67 6.50
CA LEU A 5 6.94 -7.32 6.17
C LEU A 5 6.22 -7.35 4.84
N LEU A 6 4.97 -6.92 4.82
CA LEU A 6 4.14 -6.83 3.63
C LEU A 6 3.97 -5.36 3.24
N LEU A 7 4.55 -4.95 2.11
CA LEU A 7 4.41 -3.63 1.52
C LEU A 7 3.45 -3.71 0.34
N SER A 8 2.38 -2.91 0.35
CA SER A 8 1.36 -2.97 -0.71
C SER A 8 0.79 -1.61 -1.07
N GLY A 9 0.36 -1.46 -2.31
CA GLY A 9 -0.25 -0.26 -2.86
C GLY A 9 0.67 0.48 -3.83
N GLN A 10 0.54 1.80 -3.92
CA GLN A 10 1.42 2.62 -4.74
C GLN A 10 2.76 2.86 -4.03
N PRO A 11 3.91 2.70 -4.70
CA PRO A 11 5.24 2.89 -4.11
C PRO A 11 5.59 4.38 -3.97
N ARG A 12 4.94 5.06 -3.01
CA ARG A 12 5.12 6.47 -2.74
C ARG A 12 6.18 6.69 -1.69
N PHE A 13 7.01 7.73 -1.86
CA PHE A 13 8.00 8.18 -0.85
C PHE A 13 8.93 7.07 -0.37
N VAL A 14 9.23 6.08 -1.21
CA VAL A 14 10.07 4.93 -0.81
C VAL A 14 11.37 5.40 -0.21
N LYS A 15 12.11 6.23 -0.93
CA LYS A 15 13.41 6.74 -0.51
C LYS A 15 13.37 7.51 0.81
N ASP A 16 12.32 8.32 1.03
CA ASP A 16 12.19 9.17 2.21
C ASP A 16 11.76 8.38 3.44
N VAL A 17 10.91 7.36 3.26
CA VAL A 17 10.27 6.64 4.36
C VAL A 17 10.97 5.32 4.69
N ALA A 18 11.67 4.71 3.74
CA ALA A 18 12.38 3.46 3.97
C ALA A 18 13.30 3.49 5.20
N PRO A 19 14.12 4.54 5.45
CA PRO A 19 14.96 4.60 6.65
C PRO A 19 14.15 4.48 7.95
N ILE A 20 12.92 5.02 7.99
CA ILE A 20 12.05 4.99 9.16
C ILE A 20 11.49 3.57 9.36
N ILE A 21 11.04 2.93 8.28
CA ILE A 21 10.54 1.53 8.31
C ILE A 21 11.68 0.58 8.70
N LEU A 22 12.87 0.75 8.10
CA LEU A 22 14.04 -0.06 8.42
C LEU A 22 14.41 0.05 9.90
N ALA A 23 14.40 1.25 10.47
CA ALA A 23 14.77 1.47 11.85
C ALA A 23 13.74 0.95 12.85
N ASN A 24 12.45 1.08 12.55
CA ASN A 24 11.38 0.89 13.52
C ASN A 24 10.56 -0.40 13.31
N VAL A 25 10.53 -0.92 12.11
CA VAL A 25 9.85 -2.18 11.77
C VAL A 25 10.84 -3.33 11.66
N ILE A 26 11.91 -3.15 10.92
CA ILE A 26 12.93 -4.19 10.72
C ILE A 26 13.91 -4.18 11.90
N GLY A 27 14.51 -3.03 12.21
CA GLY A 27 15.49 -2.90 13.29
C GLY A 27 16.66 -3.88 13.12
N GLU A 28 16.92 -4.67 14.17
CA GLU A 28 17.95 -5.71 14.21
C GLU A 28 17.40 -7.12 13.93
N TYR A 29 16.12 -7.23 13.58
CA TYR A 29 15.48 -8.52 13.29
C TYR A 29 15.71 -8.94 11.83
N ASN A 30 15.78 -10.25 11.60
CA ASN A 30 15.75 -10.81 10.25
C ASN A 30 14.31 -10.85 9.75
N VAL A 31 13.99 -9.99 8.80
CA VAL A 31 12.64 -9.77 8.28
C VAL A 31 12.62 -10.07 6.79
N ASP A 32 11.75 -10.98 6.36
CA ASP A 32 11.51 -11.24 4.95
C ASP A 32 10.47 -10.23 4.44
N THR A 33 10.82 -9.47 3.40
CA THR A 33 9.94 -8.46 2.82
C THR A 33 9.27 -8.96 1.55
N PHE A 34 7.98 -8.70 1.42
CA PHE A 34 7.16 -9.00 0.25
C PHE A 34 6.50 -7.74 -0.24
N CYS A 35 6.52 -7.51 -1.55
CA CYS A 35 5.98 -6.30 -2.16
C CYS A 35 4.97 -6.60 -3.24
N HIS A 36 3.85 -5.90 -3.23
CA HIS A 36 2.93 -5.82 -4.35
C HIS A 36 2.61 -4.36 -4.64
N PHE A 37 3.05 -3.84 -5.78
CA PHE A 37 2.91 -2.43 -6.11
C PHE A 37 2.08 -2.20 -7.37
N TRP A 38 1.19 -1.21 -7.29
CA TRP A 38 0.59 -0.57 -8.44
C TRP A 38 1.62 0.36 -9.06
N PHE A 39 2.07 0.04 -10.26
CA PHE A 39 3.11 0.81 -10.93
C PHE A 39 2.95 0.75 -12.44
N ASP A 40 2.65 1.88 -13.05
CA ASP A 40 2.51 2.06 -14.49
C ASP A 40 2.77 3.52 -14.89
N ASP A 41 2.91 3.78 -16.18
CA ASP A 41 3.21 5.10 -16.74
C ASP A 41 2.09 6.12 -16.42
N GLU A 42 0.84 5.68 -16.34
CA GLU A 42 -0.29 6.53 -16.00
C GLU A 42 -0.18 7.04 -14.56
N LEU A 43 0.10 6.15 -13.62
CA LEU A 43 0.33 6.52 -12.21
C LEU A 43 1.51 7.47 -12.04
N GLN A 44 2.60 7.24 -12.77
CA GLN A 44 3.78 8.11 -12.73
C GLN A 44 3.48 9.52 -13.29
N SER A 45 2.62 9.62 -14.30
CA SER A 45 2.25 10.88 -14.93
C SER A 45 1.35 11.75 -14.05
N GLN A 46 0.60 11.14 -13.12
CA GLN A 46 -0.40 11.82 -12.29
C GLN A 46 0.20 12.33 -10.99
N PRO A 47 -0.07 13.58 -10.60
CA PRO A 47 0.29 14.06 -9.26
C PRO A 47 -0.54 13.32 -8.20
N TYR A 48 0.01 13.21 -7.00
CA TYR A 48 -0.73 12.63 -5.88
C TYR A 48 -2.02 13.40 -5.62
N LYS A 49 -3.14 12.70 -5.65
CA LYS A 49 -4.43 13.25 -5.23
C LYS A 49 -4.54 13.11 -3.71
N TYR A 50 -4.10 14.12 -2.99
CA TYR A 50 -4.48 14.26 -1.58
C TYR A 50 -5.74 15.11 -1.52
N GLY A 51 -6.67 14.75 -0.65
CA GLY A 51 -7.88 15.54 -0.45
C GLY A 51 -7.58 16.99 -0.07
N GLU A 52 -8.56 17.87 -0.22
CA GLU A 52 -8.43 19.33 -0.09
C GLU A 52 -7.84 19.84 1.25
N CYS A 53 -7.82 19.01 2.28
CA CYS A 53 -7.24 19.35 3.58
C CYS A 53 -5.71 19.56 3.57
N ASN A 54 -5.02 19.14 2.52
CA ASN A 54 -3.56 19.27 2.40
C ASN A 54 -3.20 20.16 1.20
N LYS A 55 -3.38 21.48 1.32
CA LYS A 55 -2.94 22.49 0.34
C LYS A 55 -1.42 22.70 0.30
N GLY A 56 -0.62 21.76 0.82
CA GLY A 56 0.84 21.81 0.75
C GLY A 56 1.40 21.41 -0.62
N GLU A 57 2.70 21.50 -0.81
CA GLU A 57 3.37 21.16 -2.07
C GLU A 57 3.31 19.66 -2.44
N TRP A 58 2.87 18.82 -1.51
CA TRP A 58 2.75 17.35 -1.66
C TRP A 58 1.89 16.91 -2.85
N HIS A 59 0.84 17.67 -3.20
CA HIS A 59 -0.01 17.35 -4.35
C HIS A 59 0.65 17.62 -5.72
N LYS A 60 1.85 18.18 -5.74
CA LYS A 60 2.67 18.31 -6.95
C LYS A 60 3.59 17.12 -7.15
N GLN A 61 3.78 16.30 -6.13
CA GLN A 61 4.67 15.16 -6.20
C GLN A 61 4.05 14.01 -7.00
N ARG A 62 4.91 13.25 -7.62
CA ARG A 62 4.55 12.07 -8.43
C ARG A 62 5.32 10.87 -7.90
N ILE A 63 4.85 9.67 -8.27
CA ILE A 63 5.64 8.46 -8.03
C ILE A 63 6.92 8.58 -8.85
N SER A 64 8.07 8.35 -8.21
CA SER A 64 9.36 8.33 -8.89
C SER A 64 9.36 7.25 -9.98
N ALA A 65 10.00 7.52 -11.12
CA ALA A 65 10.25 6.49 -12.13
C ALA A 65 11.11 5.35 -11.56
N ASP A 66 11.97 5.66 -10.60
CA ASP A 66 12.89 4.73 -9.96
C ASP A 66 12.30 4.08 -8.68
N ALA A 67 11.00 4.30 -8.38
CA ALA A 67 10.39 3.86 -7.12
C ALA A 67 10.48 2.35 -6.87
N ILE A 68 10.50 1.54 -7.93
CA ILE A 68 10.65 0.10 -7.83
C ILE A 68 12.10 -0.26 -7.50
N ASP A 69 13.07 0.35 -8.17
CA ASP A 69 14.49 0.13 -7.90
C ASP A 69 14.84 0.63 -6.48
N GLU A 70 14.31 1.77 -6.07
CA GLU A 70 14.43 2.28 -4.70
C GLU A 70 13.86 1.30 -3.66
N ALA A 71 12.73 0.64 -3.97
CA ALA A 71 12.16 -0.37 -3.08
C ALA A 71 12.99 -1.65 -3.02
N ILE A 72 13.55 -2.10 -4.14
CA ILE A 72 14.46 -3.24 -4.20
C ILE A 72 15.72 -2.96 -3.38
N GLU A 73 16.34 -1.81 -3.60
CA GLU A 73 17.57 -1.40 -2.90
C GLU A 73 17.37 -1.20 -1.39
N SER A 74 16.20 -0.67 -1.00
CA SER A 74 15.95 -0.36 0.42
C SER A 74 15.49 -1.56 1.22
N TYR A 75 14.60 -2.38 0.66
CA TYR A 75 13.93 -3.43 1.41
C TYR A 75 14.41 -4.84 1.10
N HIS A 76 15.19 -5.04 0.03
CA HIS A 76 15.69 -6.35 -0.43
C HIS A 76 14.58 -7.42 -0.42
N PRO A 77 13.46 -7.19 -1.13
CA PRO A 77 12.30 -8.06 -1.01
C PRO A 77 12.61 -9.48 -1.49
N VAL A 78 12.10 -10.48 -0.74
CA VAL A 78 12.13 -11.89 -1.14
C VAL A 78 11.34 -12.10 -2.41
N GLU A 79 10.18 -11.44 -2.49
CA GLU A 79 9.32 -11.42 -3.67
C GLU A 79 8.73 -10.03 -3.89
N LEU A 80 8.75 -9.58 -5.14
CA LEU A 80 8.16 -8.32 -5.56
C LEU A 80 7.38 -8.51 -6.85
N VAL A 81 6.13 -8.03 -6.86
CA VAL A 81 5.27 -8.01 -8.04
C VAL A 81 4.78 -6.60 -8.27
N THR A 82 4.83 -6.16 -9.52
CA THR A 82 4.20 -4.92 -9.97
C THR A 82 3.05 -5.22 -10.92
N GLU A 83 1.97 -4.48 -10.78
CA GLU A 83 0.84 -4.55 -11.70
C GLU A 83 0.40 -3.14 -12.10
N PRO A 84 -0.12 -2.95 -13.33
CA PRO A 84 -0.79 -1.70 -13.67
C PRO A 84 -2.05 -1.52 -12.83
N SER A 85 -2.42 -0.26 -12.62
CA SER A 85 -3.63 0.09 -11.87
C SER A 85 -4.88 -0.56 -12.48
N LYS A 86 -5.72 -1.13 -11.62
CA LYS A 86 -6.98 -1.75 -12.01
C LYS A 86 -8.16 -0.93 -11.54
N SER A 87 -9.18 -0.83 -12.39
CA SER A 87 -10.48 -0.33 -11.98
C SER A 87 -11.34 -1.47 -11.43
N PHE A 88 -11.95 -1.22 -10.27
CA PHE A 88 -12.90 -2.12 -9.62
C PHE A 88 -14.32 -1.55 -9.62
N THR A 89 -14.58 -0.56 -10.45
CA THR A 89 -15.86 0.18 -10.48
C THR A 89 -17.04 -0.76 -10.73
N ASP A 90 -16.90 -1.72 -11.65
CA ASP A 90 -17.98 -2.67 -11.96
C ASP A 90 -18.26 -3.64 -10.81
N SER A 91 -17.23 -3.94 -10.01
CA SER A 91 -17.35 -4.79 -8.81
C SER A 91 -17.94 -4.04 -7.62
N ALA A 92 -18.04 -2.73 -7.68
CA ALA A 92 -18.47 -1.86 -6.58
C ALA A 92 -20.01 -1.74 -6.49
N VAL A 93 -20.72 -2.04 -7.56
CA VAL A 93 -22.20 -1.90 -7.64
C VAL A 93 -22.96 -2.50 -6.45
N PRO A 94 -22.64 -3.71 -5.95
CA PRO A 94 -23.33 -4.29 -4.80
C PRO A 94 -23.12 -3.51 -3.49
N PHE A 95 -22.12 -2.64 -3.42
CA PHE A 95 -21.78 -1.90 -2.20
C PHE A 95 -22.33 -0.48 -2.18
N GLU A 96 -22.88 0.02 -3.29
CA GLU A 96 -23.37 1.40 -3.40
C GLU A 96 -24.43 1.74 -2.37
N GLU A 97 -25.40 0.85 -2.13
CA GLU A 97 -26.46 1.09 -1.14
C GLU A 97 -25.98 1.11 0.30
N SER A 98 -25.07 0.23 0.66
CA SER A 98 -24.55 0.15 2.04
C SER A 98 -23.59 1.28 2.36
N LEU A 99 -22.80 1.75 1.39
CA LEU A 99 -21.87 2.85 1.57
C LEU A 99 -22.55 4.22 1.57
N ASN A 100 -23.69 4.35 0.90
CA ASN A 100 -24.52 5.57 0.94
C ASN A 100 -24.93 5.97 2.36
N ARG A 101 -25.01 5.03 3.29
CA ARG A 101 -25.43 5.29 4.68
C ARG A 101 -24.31 5.86 5.56
N TYR A 102 -23.05 5.62 5.22
CA TYR A 102 -21.92 5.87 6.13
C TYR A 102 -20.97 6.96 5.67
N TRP A 103 -21.10 7.49 4.44
CA TRP A 103 -20.12 8.46 3.93
C TRP A 103 -20.64 9.90 4.01
N TYR A 104 -20.34 10.55 5.13
CA TYR A 104 -20.77 11.95 5.38
C TYR A 104 -20.20 12.96 4.38
N GLY A 105 -19.00 12.75 3.84
CA GLY A 105 -18.34 13.67 2.91
C GLY A 105 -18.95 13.72 1.51
N ALA A 106 -19.71 12.69 1.10
CA ALA A 106 -20.28 12.65 -0.24
C ALA A 106 -21.41 13.67 -0.49
N LYS A 107 -22.02 14.22 0.56
CA LYS A 107 -23.12 15.18 0.43
C LYS A 107 -22.65 16.60 0.03
N GLU A 108 -21.39 16.90 0.29
CA GLU A 108 -20.78 18.21 0.04
C GLU A 108 -19.96 18.24 -1.25
N ASP A 109 -19.78 17.07 -1.91
CA ASP A 109 -19.03 16.96 -3.16
C ASP A 109 -19.90 17.43 -4.34
N PRO A 110 -19.35 18.22 -5.29
CA PRO A 110 -20.06 18.64 -6.50
C PRO A 110 -20.55 17.47 -7.38
N ASP A 111 -19.87 16.34 -7.32
CA ASP A 111 -20.24 15.09 -7.98
C ASP A 111 -20.21 13.92 -6.97
N PRO A 112 -21.27 13.77 -6.14
CA PRO A 112 -21.31 12.76 -5.11
C PRO A 112 -21.17 11.32 -5.62
N ASP A 113 -21.65 11.04 -6.80
CA ASP A 113 -21.60 9.67 -7.36
C ASP A 113 -20.19 9.31 -7.83
N ASN A 114 -19.48 10.23 -8.47
CA ASN A 114 -18.09 10.04 -8.82
C ASN A 114 -17.20 9.94 -7.57
N PHE A 115 -17.45 10.76 -6.56
CA PHE A 115 -16.75 10.68 -5.28
C PHE A 115 -16.91 9.30 -4.64
N ARG A 116 -18.13 8.76 -4.59
CA ARG A 116 -18.42 7.42 -4.05
C ARG A 116 -17.72 6.32 -4.83
N ARG A 117 -17.84 6.33 -6.17
CA ARG A 117 -17.19 5.34 -7.05
C ARG A 117 -15.69 5.35 -6.89
N THR A 118 -15.07 6.53 -6.82
CA THR A 118 -13.63 6.68 -6.60
C THR A 118 -13.21 6.07 -5.26
N ASN A 119 -13.95 6.34 -4.19
CA ASN A 119 -13.63 5.81 -2.86
C ASN A 119 -13.82 4.29 -2.79
N ILE A 120 -14.87 3.75 -3.38
CA ILE A 120 -15.08 2.30 -3.48
C ILE A 120 -13.93 1.66 -4.26
N ASN A 121 -13.58 2.22 -5.41
CA ASN A 121 -12.46 1.75 -6.22
C ASN A 121 -11.15 1.73 -5.43
N ASN A 122 -10.88 2.79 -4.67
CA ASN A 122 -9.69 2.87 -3.83
C ASN A 122 -9.68 1.81 -2.72
N CYS A 123 -10.82 1.57 -2.08
CA CYS A 123 -10.95 0.52 -1.07
C CYS A 123 -10.72 -0.88 -1.67
N LEU A 124 -11.34 -1.19 -2.80
CA LEU A 124 -11.19 -2.48 -3.46
C LEU A 124 -9.78 -2.69 -3.98
N SER A 125 -9.17 -1.66 -4.57
CA SER A 125 -7.77 -1.65 -4.99
C SER A 125 -6.82 -1.94 -3.82
N TYR A 126 -7.08 -1.33 -2.66
CA TYR A 126 -6.31 -1.55 -1.45
C TYR A 126 -6.41 -3.01 -0.96
N PHE A 127 -7.62 -3.55 -0.86
CA PHE A 127 -7.81 -4.94 -0.42
C PHE A 127 -7.26 -5.96 -1.43
N TYR A 128 -7.37 -5.66 -2.72
CA TYR A 128 -6.76 -6.49 -3.76
C TYR A 128 -5.24 -6.55 -3.58
N SER A 129 -4.57 -5.40 -3.56
CA SER A 129 -3.12 -5.34 -3.40
C SER A 129 -2.63 -6.03 -2.13
N LEU A 130 -3.39 -5.89 -1.04
CA LEU A 130 -3.12 -6.58 0.20
C LEU A 130 -3.26 -8.10 0.08
N ASN A 131 -4.28 -8.58 -0.62
CA ASN A 131 -4.47 -10.00 -0.86
C ASN A 131 -3.32 -10.57 -1.69
N GLU A 132 -2.90 -9.85 -2.74
CA GLU A 132 -1.81 -10.29 -3.61
C GLU A 132 -0.48 -10.38 -2.84
N VAL A 133 -0.10 -9.36 -2.07
CA VAL A 133 1.14 -9.45 -1.27
C VAL A 133 1.08 -10.58 -0.23
N ASN A 134 -0.10 -10.84 0.34
CA ASN A 134 -0.26 -11.96 1.28
C ASN A 134 -0.19 -13.33 0.58
N LYS A 135 -0.58 -13.43 -0.68
CA LYS A 135 -0.38 -14.65 -1.48
C LYS A 135 1.11 -14.92 -1.69
N LEU A 136 1.92 -13.91 -2.03
CA LEU A 136 3.37 -14.06 -2.16
C LEU A 136 3.96 -14.65 -0.88
N LYS A 137 3.64 -14.06 0.26
CA LYS A 137 4.07 -14.58 1.58
C LYS A 137 3.63 -16.03 1.79
N LYS A 138 2.36 -16.37 1.51
CA LYS A 138 1.84 -17.74 1.71
C LYS A 138 2.52 -18.76 0.80
N VAL A 139 2.81 -18.40 -0.44
CA VAL A 139 3.55 -19.26 -1.37
C VAL A 139 4.95 -19.53 -0.84
N TYR A 140 5.63 -18.50 -0.34
CA TYR A 140 6.95 -18.64 0.24
C TYR A 140 6.94 -19.50 1.52
N GLU A 141 5.97 -19.29 2.42
CA GLU A 141 5.75 -20.14 3.60
C GLU A 141 5.57 -21.61 3.23
N TYR A 142 4.75 -21.86 2.20
CA TYR A 142 4.48 -23.23 1.74
C TYR A 142 5.71 -23.89 1.12
N ALA A 143 6.43 -23.15 0.26
CA ALA A 143 7.62 -23.67 -0.42
C ALA A 143 8.77 -23.99 0.54
N ASN A 144 8.83 -23.34 1.69
CA ASN A 144 9.89 -23.49 2.69
C ASN A 144 9.45 -24.21 3.97
N ASP A 145 8.23 -24.75 4.01
CA ASP A 145 7.64 -25.52 5.12
C ASP A 145 7.74 -24.85 6.49
N PHE A 146 7.28 -23.58 6.55
CA PHE A 146 7.18 -22.83 7.80
C PHE A 146 6.02 -21.83 7.82
N LYS A 147 5.84 -21.15 8.95
CA LYS A 147 4.96 -19.99 9.12
C LYS A 147 5.71 -18.85 9.78
N TYR A 148 5.36 -17.62 9.43
CA TYR A 148 5.84 -16.45 10.14
C TYR A 148 5.16 -16.32 11.49
N ASP A 149 5.95 -15.99 12.52
CA ASP A 149 5.44 -15.68 13.87
C ASP A 149 4.73 -14.34 13.89
N TRP A 150 5.24 -13.37 13.10
CA TRP A 150 4.70 -12.04 12.95
C TRP A 150 4.54 -11.65 11.48
N VAL A 151 3.43 -10.99 11.18
CA VAL A 151 3.19 -10.39 9.87
C VAL A 151 2.89 -8.91 10.08
N VAL A 152 3.82 -8.08 9.69
CA VAL A 152 3.68 -6.63 9.73
C VAL A 152 3.25 -6.14 8.36
N ARG A 153 2.22 -5.33 8.34
CA ARG A 153 1.69 -4.75 7.12
C ARG A 153 1.82 -3.25 7.15
N CYS A 154 2.42 -2.70 6.13
CA CYS A 154 2.54 -1.25 6.01
C CYS A 154 2.51 -0.80 4.54
N ARG A 155 2.37 0.49 4.35
CA ARG A 155 2.55 1.13 3.05
C ARG A 155 3.93 1.77 3.02
N THR A 156 4.46 1.99 1.82
CA THR A 156 5.74 2.69 1.66
C THR A 156 5.73 4.14 2.16
N ASP A 157 4.54 4.74 2.28
CA ASP A 157 4.33 6.11 2.78
C ASP A 157 3.88 6.16 4.26
N SER A 158 4.02 5.05 5.00
CA SER A 158 3.64 4.97 6.41
C SER A 158 4.80 5.35 7.32
N MET A 159 4.64 6.42 8.10
CA MET A 159 5.61 6.83 9.10
C MET A 159 5.36 6.12 10.44
N ILE A 160 6.16 5.13 10.77
CA ILE A 160 6.10 4.40 12.03
C ILE A 160 7.18 4.96 12.96
N HIS A 161 6.82 5.79 13.92
CA HIS A 161 7.75 6.53 14.77
C HIS A 161 8.30 5.75 15.95
N THR A 162 7.81 4.55 16.21
CA THR A 162 8.21 3.75 17.38
C THR A 162 8.57 2.35 16.94
N LYS A 163 9.64 1.79 17.50
CA LYS A 163 10.04 0.41 17.26
C LYS A 163 8.92 -0.56 17.64
N ILE A 164 8.66 -1.54 16.78
CA ILE A 164 7.69 -2.60 17.06
C ILE A 164 8.32 -3.58 18.06
N PRO A 165 7.71 -3.79 19.22
CA PRO A 165 8.20 -4.76 20.21
C PRO A 165 7.71 -6.17 19.83
N TYR A 166 8.53 -6.91 19.09
CA TYR A 166 8.22 -8.30 18.73
C TYR A 166 8.40 -9.30 19.89
N GLU A 167 9.08 -8.88 20.91
CA GLU A 167 9.27 -9.66 22.13
C GLU A 167 8.07 -9.50 23.05
N LYS A 168 7.31 -10.57 23.22
CA LYS A 168 6.31 -10.72 24.29
C LYS A 168 6.30 -12.15 24.79
#